data_9e2f190641570ea620a18e0f3c45596c
#
_entry.id   9e2f190641570ea620a18e0f3c45596c
#
_cell.length_a   1.000
_cell.length_b   1.000
_cell.length_c   1.000
_cell.angle_alpha   90.00
_cell.angle_beta   90.00
_cell.angle_gamma   90.00
#
_symmetry.space_group_name_H-M   'P 1'
#
loop_
_entity.id
_entity.type
_entity.pdbx_description
1 polymer ?
#
loop_
_entity_poly.entity_id
_entity_poly.type
_entity_poly.pdbx_seq_one_letter_code
_entity_poly.pdbx_strand_id
1 'polypeptide(L)'
;MERTERPASRWIDLTRPLGEGIPVYPGDPLFQARPFAEHSTDGFRGTRWAFGSHTGTHLDAPFHYFVDGETLDSFPIDFFVGDAAVLDLRSTVGVDSERFAAPRSVGRPVLIEPSDLEPFESIFDAVPFVFLLVGWAERFGRADFYNAFPSLTPETADWLADFPKLRILGLETPSLVAFPTGDFSEADAVGPIRSFDAEFLPDAFPASPPFSPPETQGSAESGADESSVVADAELGAPLDEAEFCADAECHRILLGRRPPILLLEGLVSLERLPSFAPPSEPGERVEFDAAKAFETVVFPLLIERSDGCPARVAARLRADAADVER
;
A
#
# COMPACT_ATOMS: atom_id res chain seq x y z
N MET A 1 -13.67 -34.37 -19.91
CA MET A 1 -12.43 -33.60 -19.85
C MET A 1 -12.01 -33.57 -18.40
N GLU A 2 -11.10 -34.44 -18.01
CA GLU A 2 -10.51 -34.40 -16.64
C GLU A 2 -9.77 -33.08 -16.48
N ARG A 3 -10.14 -32.35 -15.44
CA ARG A 3 -9.33 -31.21 -14.96
C ARG A 3 -8.03 -31.81 -14.44
N THR A 4 -6.96 -31.70 -15.20
CA THR A 4 -5.61 -31.93 -14.68
C THR A 4 -5.42 -30.99 -13.50
N GLU A 5 -5.29 -31.54 -12.31
CA GLU A 5 -4.92 -30.78 -11.12
C GLU A 5 -3.62 -30.04 -11.42
N ARG A 6 -3.66 -28.71 -11.40
CA ARG A 6 -2.44 -27.93 -11.48
C ARG A 6 -1.63 -28.22 -10.24
N PRO A 7 -0.31 -28.44 -10.36
CA PRO A 7 0.54 -28.57 -9.18
C PRO A 7 0.33 -27.35 -8.28
N ALA A 8 0.39 -27.55 -6.96
CA ALA A 8 0.27 -26.46 -6.00
C ALA A 8 1.23 -25.34 -6.39
N SER A 9 0.70 -24.13 -6.56
CA SER A 9 1.52 -22.98 -6.95
C SER A 9 2.47 -22.66 -5.80
N ARG A 10 3.75 -22.52 -6.08
CA ARG A 10 4.72 -21.97 -5.13
C ARG A 10 4.56 -20.45 -4.92
N TRP A 11 3.71 -19.80 -5.72
CA TRP A 11 3.38 -18.41 -5.62
C TRP A 11 2.13 -18.21 -4.77
N ILE A 12 2.21 -17.30 -3.80
CA ILE A 12 1.11 -16.85 -2.96
C ILE A 12 0.81 -15.41 -3.35
N ASP A 13 -0.44 -15.15 -3.68
CA ASP A 13 -0.94 -13.80 -4.00
C ASP A 13 -1.21 -13.05 -2.72
N LEU A 14 -0.59 -11.89 -2.57
CA LEU A 14 -0.71 -11.02 -1.40
C LEU A 14 -1.54 -9.76 -1.69
N THR A 15 -2.24 -9.75 -2.85
CA THR A 15 -2.96 -8.58 -3.37
C THR A 15 -4.45 -8.68 -3.09
N ARG A 16 -5.03 -7.62 -2.63
CA ARG A 16 -6.47 -7.44 -2.51
C ARG A 16 -7.10 -7.16 -3.88
N PRO A 17 -8.12 -7.90 -4.29
CA PRO A 17 -8.82 -7.61 -5.55
C PRO A 17 -9.44 -6.21 -5.54
N LEU A 18 -9.24 -5.45 -6.62
CA LEU A 18 -9.91 -4.18 -6.84
C LEU A 18 -11.26 -4.40 -7.52
N GLY A 19 -12.28 -3.68 -7.05
CA GLY A 19 -13.61 -3.77 -7.63
C GLY A 19 -14.57 -2.75 -7.01
N GLU A 20 -15.77 -2.60 -7.62
CA GLU A 20 -16.81 -1.73 -7.06
C GLU A 20 -17.19 -2.21 -5.64
N GLY A 21 -17.30 -1.28 -4.71
CA GLY A 21 -17.56 -1.55 -3.29
C GLY A 21 -16.31 -1.90 -2.47
N ILE A 22 -15.10 -1.85 -3.05
CA ILE A 22 -13.87 -1.90 -2.24
C ILE A 22 -13.87 -0.70 -1.29
N PRO A 23 -13.67 -0.90 0.02
CA PRO A 23 -13.44 0.23 0.92
C PRO A 23 -12.21 1.02 0.48
N VAL A 24 -12.30 2.34 0.56
CA VAL A 24 -11.21 3.28 0.29
C VAL A 24 -10.95 4.11 1.54
N TYR A 25 -9.79 4.74 1.60
CA TYR A 25 -9.47 5.66 2.70
C TYR A 25 -10.49 6.80 2.74
N PRO A 26 -10.92 7.28 3.93
CA PRO A 26 -11.88 8.36 4.04
C PRO A 26 -11.45 9.62 3.25
N GLY A 27 -12.28 10.05 2.31
CA GLY A 27 -11.98 11.16 1.42
C GLY A 27 -11.42 10.78 0.04
N ASP A 28 -11.00 9.53 -0.15
CA ASP A 28 -10.49 9.05 -1.43
C ASP A 28 -11.59 8.73 -2.45
N PRO A 29 -11.29 8.82 -3.75
CA PRO A 29 -12.23 8.48 -4.80
C PRO A 29 -12.57 6.99 -4.80
N LEU A 30 -13.85 6.65 -4.92
CA LEU A 30 -14.32 5.26 -5.03
C LEU A 30 -13.83 4.61 -6.32
N PHE A 31 -13.55 3.31 -6.25
CA PHE A 31 -13.32 2.52 -7.45
C PHE A 31 -14.57 2.50 -8.33
N GLN A 32 -14.40 2.84 -9.60
CA GLN A 32 -15.46 2.83 -10.62
C GLN A 32 -15.04 2.00 -11.82
N ALA A 33 -15.99 1.19 -12.32
CA ALA A 33 -15.84 0.44 -13.56
C ALA A 33 -17.00 0.78 -14.49
N ARG A 34 -16.72 1.36 -15.65
CA ARG A 34 -17.74 1.75 -16.64
C ARG A 34 -17.40 1.10 -17.98
N PRO A 35 -18.22 0.16 -18.46
CA PRO A 35 -18.05 -0.35 -19.82
C PRO A 35 -18.25 0.77 -20.84
N PHE A 36 -17.37 0.81 -21.84
CA PHE A 36 -17.52 1.70 -23.00
C PHE A 36 -17.75 0.90 -24.29
N ALA A 37 -17.61 -0.43 -24.27
CA ALA A 37 -17.93 -1.35 -25.34
C ALA A 37 -18.46 -2.67 -24.77
N GLU A 38 -19.45 -3.28 -25.46
CA GLU A 38 -20.09 -4.53 -25.04
C GLU A 38 -20.06 -5.56 -26.18
N HIS A 39 -19.90 -6.85 -25.82
CA HIS A 39 -19.82 -7.94 -26.78
C HIS A 39 -20.98 -8.00 -27.78
N SER A 40 -22.20 -7.66 -27.30
CA SER A 40 -23.44 -7.76 -28.09
C SER A 40 -23.57 -6.69 -29.18
N THR A 41 -22.97 -5.53 -28.97
CA THR A 41 -23.05 -4.37 -29.88
C THR A 41 -21.77 -4.11 -30.63
N ASP A 42 -20.62 -4.32 -29.97
CA ASP A 42 -19.32 -3.87 -30.47
C ASP A 42 -18.40 -5.04 -30.83
N GLY A 43 -18.80 -6.29 -30.52
CA GLY A 43 -18.02 -7.50 -30.78
C GLY A 43 -16.86 -7.72 -29.78
N PHE A 44 -16.63 -6.79 -28.86
CA PHE A 44 -15.64 -6.90 -27.77
C PHE A 44 -16.16 -6.17 -26.53
N ARG A 45 -15.49 -6.39 -25.40
CA ARG A 45 -15.76 -5.65 -24.15
C ARG A 45 -14.60 -4.74 -23.80
N GLY A 46 -14.90 -3.47 -23.60
CA GLY A 46 -13.96 -2.47 -23.08
C GLY A 46 -14.49 -1.85 -21.79
N THR A 47 -13.64 -1.65 -20.81
CA THR A 47 -14.01 -1.05 -19.52
C THR A 47 -13.03 0.05 -19.16
N ARG A 48 -13.57 1.23 -18.79
CA ARG A 48 -12.82 2.32 -18.16
C ARG A 48 -12.84 2.09 -16.67
N TRP A 49 -11.68 2.24 -16.03
CA TRP A 49 -11.53 2.26 -14.57
C TRP A 49 -11.13 3.65 -14.10
N ALA A 50 -11.66 4.05 -12.93
CA ALA A 50 -11.23 5.22 -12.18
C ALA A 50 -11.10 4.83 -10.70
N PHE A 51 -9.99 5.18 -10.07
CA PHE A 51 -9.67 4.90 -8.67
C PHE A 51 -8.54 5.81 -8.20
N GLY A 52 -8.38 5.96 -6.89
CA GLY A 52 -7.26 6.68 -6.29
C GLY A 52 -5.96 5.90 -6.38
N SER A 53 -4.82 6.59 -6.38
CA SER A 53 -3.48 5.99 -6.36
C SER A 53 -3.27 5.06 -5.16
N HIS A 54 -3.94 5.34 -4.04
CA HIS A 54 -3.82 4.59 -2.78
C HIS A 54 -5.00 3.62 -2.54
N THR A 55 -5.52 2.99 -3.60
CA THR A 55 -6.65 2.07 -3.52
C THR A 55 -6.20 0.61 -3.37
N GLY A 56 -6.69 -0.08 -2.34
CA GLY A 56 -6.46 -1.51 -2.12
C GLY A 56 -5.03 -1.84 -1.67
N THR A 57 -4.40 -2.86 -2.27
CA THR A 57 -2.97 -3.12 -2.05
C THR A 57 -2.17 -2.22 -2.97
N HIS A 58 -1.39 -1.31 -2.40
CA HIS A 58 -0.70 -0.26 -3.14
C HIS A 58 0.66 0.08 -2.55
N LEU A 59 1.48 0.79 -3.31
CA LEU A 59 2.75 1.39 -2.90
C LEU A 59 2.65 2.90 -2.84
N ASP A 60 3.29 3.48 -1.81
CA ASP A 60 3.54 4.91 -1.72
C ASP A 60 4.97 5.24 -2.13
N ALA A 61 5.10 6.35 -2.85
CA ALA A 61 6.38 6.93 -3.24
C ALA A 61 6.67 8.22 -2.47
N PRO A 62 7.93 8.67 -2.41
CA PRO A 62 8.28 9.95 -1.80
C PRO A 62 7.45 11.15 -2.29
N PHE A 63 7.04 11.14 -3.57
CA PHE A 63 6.21 12.20 -4.16
C PHE A 63 4.84 12.36 -3.46
N HIS A 64 4.37 11.35 -2.74
CA HIS A 64 3.14 11.43 -1.93
C HIS A 64 3.22 12.53 -0.85
N TYR A 65 4.37 12.69 -0.21
CA TYR A 65 4.57 13.66 0.89
C TYR A 65 5.55 14.79 0.57
N PHE A 66 6.30 14.70 -0.53
CA PHE A 66 7.32 15.68 -0.89
C PHE A 66 7.11 16.17 -2.32
N VAL A 67 6.98 17.48 -2.49
CA VAL A 67 6.75 18.13 -3.80
C VAL A 67 7.81 17.73 -4.83
N ASP A 68 9.06 17.59 -4.39
CA ASP A 68 10.21 17.18 -5.23
C ASP A 68 10.62 15.72 -4.93
N GLY A 69 9.69 14.91 -4.41
CA GLY A 69 9.90 13.50 -4.09
C GLY A 69 10.08 12.63 -5.34
N GLU A 70 10.77 11.51 -5.19
CA GLU A 70 10.89 10.51 -6.26
C GLU A 70 9.49 9.87 -6.49
N THR A 71 9.15 9.72 -7.77
CA THR A 71 7.89 9.08 -8.22
C THR A 71 8.12 7.59 -8.47
N LEU A 72 7.06 6.75 -8.44
CA LEU A 72 7.22 5.30 -8.59
C LEU A 72 7.90 4.89 -9.91
N ASP A 73 7.64 5.61 -10.99
CA ASP A 73 8.24 5.35 -12.31
C ASP A 73 9.74 5.65 -12.38
N SER A 74 10.29 6.36 -11.39
CA SER A 74 11.74 6.64 -11.30
C SER A 74 12.56 5.48 -10.74
N PHE A 75 11.92 4.52 -10.06
CA PHE A 75 12.60 3.36 -9.48
C PHE A 75 12.85 2.27 -10.53
N PRO A 76 14.05 1.68 -10.59
CA PRO A 76 14.31 0.57 -11.51
C PRO A 76 13.50 -0.67 -11.11
N ILE A 77 13.17 -1.52 -12.09
CA ILE A 77 12.33 -2.72 -11.86
C ILE A 77 12.91 -3.64 -10.77
N ASP A 78 14.23 -3.72 -10.66
CA ASP A 78 14.91 -4.54 -9.62
C ASP A 78 14.70 -4.01 -8.19
N PHE A 79 14.22 -2.78 -8.05
CA PHE A 79 13.86 -2.23 -6.73
C PHE A 79 12.65 -2.99 -6.15
N PHE A 80 11.75 -3.45 -7.00
CA PHE A 80 10.50 -4.11 -6.66
C PHE A 80 10.59 -5.63 -6.56
N VAL A 81 11.80 -6.19 -6.64
CA VAL A 81 12.06 -7.63 -6.51
C VAL A 81 13.11 -7.86 -5.44
N GLY A 82 12.86 -8.79 -4.53
CA GLY A 82 13.81 -9.10 -3.48
C GLY A 82 13.34 -10.19 -2.52
N ASP A 83 14.25 -10.55 -1.64
CA ASP A 83 13.92 -11.42 -0.51
C ASP A 83 13.09 -10.65 0.51
N ALA A 84 12.10 -11.32 1.08
CA ALA A 84 11.22 -10.77 2.09
C ALA A 84 11.13 -11.68 3.32
N ALA A 85 10.73 -11.08 4.44
CA ALA A 85 10.41 -11.75 5.68
C ALA A 85 9.09 -11.22 6.26
N VAL A 86 8.34 -12.07 6.94
CA VAL A 86 7.15 -11.71 7.71
C VAL A 86 7.48 -11.72 9.19
N LEU A 87 7.19 -10.62 9.89
CA LEU A 87 7.19 -10.57 11.35
C LEU A 87 5.77 -10.81 11.85
N ASP A 88 5.56 -11.88 12.62
CA ASP A 88 4.25 -12.21 13.19
C ASP A 88 4.06 -11.45 14.51
N LEU A 89 3.40 -10.32 14.43
CA LEU A 89 3.13 -9.43 15.57
C LEU A 89 1.71 -9.58 16.12
N ARG A 90 0.96 -10.61 15.68
CA ARG A 90 -0.45 -10.78 16.10
C ARG A 90 -0.62 -10.88 17.60
N SER A 91 0.29 -11.58 18.28
CA SER A 91 0.24 -11.79 19.73
C SER A 91 0.82 -10.64 20.56
N THR A 92 1.55 -9.69 19.95
CA THR A 92 2.18 -8.56 20.66
C THR A 92 1.40 -7.28 20.54
N VAL A 93 1.07 -6.88 19.31
CA VAL A 93 0.37 -5.63 18.99
C VAL A 93 -0.86 -5.84 18.10
N GLY A 94 -0.99 -7.02 17.47
CA GLY A 94 -2.06 -7.35 16.54
C GLY A 94 -3.34 -7.80 17.23
N VAL A 95 -4.26 -8.35 16.43
CA VAL A 95 -5.64 -8.69 16.85
C VAL A 95 -5.71 -9.75 17.94
N ASP A 96 -4.69 -10.58 18.11
CA ASP A 96 -4.62 -11.65 19.11
C ASP A 96 -3.94 -11.20 20.42
N SER A 97 -3.48 -9.94 20.50
CA SER A 97 -2.73 -9.45 21.66
C SER A 97 -3.63 -9.01 22.81
N GLU A 98 -3.12 -9.11 24.03
CA GLU A 98 -3.75 -8.53 25.21
C GLU A 98 -3.88 -7.00 25.09
N ARG A 99 -2.92 -6.34 24.43
CA ARG A 99 -2.94 -4.90 24.16
C ARG A 99 -4.13 -4.52 23.27
N PHE A 100 -4.47 -5.39 22.31
CA PHE A 100 -5.62 -5.20 21.44
C PHE A 100 -6.94 -5.51 22.15
N ALA A 101 -6.98 -6.54 22.98
CA ALA A 101 -8.16 -6.95 23.75
C ALA A 101 -8.48 -6.04 24.95
N ALA A 102 -7.49 -5.29 25.46
CA ALA A 102 -7.66 -4.42 26.62
C ALA A 102 -8.72 -3.33 26.38
N PRO A 103 -9.50 -2.94 27.41
CA PRO A 103 -10.39 -1.80 27.31
C PRO A 103 -9.60 -0.54 26.93
N ARG A 104 -9.86 -0.02 25.74
CA ARG A 104 -9.27 1.20 25.23
C ARG A 104 -10.32 2.29 25.16
N SER A 105 -9.89 3.56 25.28
CA SER A 105 -10.75 4.66 24.86
C SER A 105 -11.17 4.40 23.42
N VAL A 106 -12.44 4.55 23.12
CA VAL A 106 -12.96 4.33 21.76
C VAL A 106 -12.07 5.11 20.79
N GLY A 107 -11.52 4.41 19.78
CA GLY A 107 -10.73 5.02 18.73
C GLY A 107 -9.24 5.19 18.97
N ARG A 108 -8.69 4.69 20.07
CA ARG A 108 -7.22 4.68 20.19
C ARG A 108 -6.64 3.39 19.62
N PRO A 109 -5.72 3.47 18.65
CA PRO A 109 -5.03 2.30 18.11
C PRO A 109 -4.10 1.67 19.15
N VAL A 110 -3.69 0.42 18.94
CA VAL A 110 -2.50 -0.14 19.58
C VAL A 110 -1.29 0.44 18.89
N LEU A 111 -0.34 0.99 19.64
CA LEU A 111 0.88 1.53 19.07
C LEU A 111 1.92 0.43 18.90
N ILE A 112 2.60 0.43 17.76
CA ILE A 112 3.78 -0.37 17.47
C ILE A 112 4.98 0.48 17.84
N GLU A 113 5.60 0.18 18.97
CA GLU A 113 6.75 0.90 19.50
C GLU A 113 8.08 0.24 19.05
N PRO A 114 9.23 0.92 19.09
CA PRO A 114 10.52 0.31 18.74
C PRO A 114 10.79 -1.00 19.48
N SER A 115 10.42 -1.09 20.76
CA SER A 115 10.56 -2.28 21.60
C SER A 115 9.80 -3.51 21.08
N ASP A 116 8.75 -3.31 20.26
CA ASP A 116 8.02 -4.41 19.62
C ASP A 116 8.78 -5.00 18.43
N LEU A 117 9.68 -4.23 17.80
CA LEU A 117 10.46 -4.60 16.62
C LEU A 117 11.93 -4.88 16.89
N GLU A 118 12.52 -4.33 17.97
CA GLU A 118 13.92 -4.56 18.37
C GLU A 118 14.33 -6.04 18.43
N PRO A 119 13.46 -6.98 18.88
CA PRO A 119 13.80 -8.39 18.86
C PRO A 119 14.15 -8.95 17.46
N PHE A 120 13.67 -8.30 16.40
CA PHE A 120 13.80 -8.72 15.00
C PHE A 120 14.89 -7.96 14.22
N GLU A 121 15.76 -7.21 14.89
CA GLU A 121 16.80 -6.38 14.27
C GLU A 121 17.61 -7.13 13.21
N SER A 122 18.02 -8.40 13.47
CA SER A 122 18.77 -9.22 12.53
C SER A 122 18.03 -9.45 11.20
N ILE A 123 16.70 -9.37 11.19
CA ILE A 123 15.88 -9.59 10.02
C ILE A 123 15.87 -8.34 9.13
N PHE A 124 15.76 -7.15 9.71
CA PHE A 124 15.88 -5.89 9.00
C PHE A 124 17.26 -5.70 8.36
N ASP A 125 18.31 -6.26 9.00
CA ASP A 125 19.66 -6.31 8.44
C ASP A 125 19.84 -7.36 7.34
N ALA A 126 18.96 -8.35 7.25
CA ALA A 126 19.12 -9.47 6.33
C ALA A 126 18.42 -9.26 4.98
N VAL A 127 17.19 -8.76 4.97
CA VAL A 127 16.33 -8.70 3.78
C VAL A 127 15.86 -7.28 3.44
N PRO A 128 15.65 -6.99 2.13
CA PRO A 128 15.19 -5.66 1.72
C PRO A 128 13.70 -5.42 1.93
N PHE A 129 12.87 -6.45 2.12
CA PHE A 129 11.43 -6.30 2.32
C PHE A 129 11.03 -6.97 3.63
N VAL A 130 10.36 -6.22 4.49
CA VAL A 130 9.83 -6.73 5.76
C VAL A 130 8.33 -6.44 5.82
N PHE A 131 7.54 -7.46 6.12
CA PHE A 131 6.09 -7.38 6.19
C PHE A 131 5.60 -7.63 7.61
N LEU A 132 4.72 -6.76 8.11
CA LEU A 132 4.16 -6.84 9.45
C LEU A 132 2.80 -7.55 9.41
N LEU A 133 2.74 -8.75 9.97
CA LEU A 133 1.53 -9.54 10.14
C LEU A 133 0.90 -9.20 11.50
N VAL A 134 -0.15 -8.39 11.48
CA VAL A 134 -0.90 -7.96 12.67
C VAL A 134 -2.33 -8.55 12.71
N GLY A 135 -2.73 -9.33 11.69
CA GLY A 135 -4.05 -9.96 11.56
C GLY A 135 -5.14 -8.98 11.12
N TRP A 136 -4.77 -7.81 10.57
CA TRP A 136 -5.74 -6.76 10.20
C TRP A 136 -6.46 -7.05 8.89
N ALA A 137 -5.88 -7.84 8.00
CA ALA A 137 -6.47 -8.18 6.70
C ALA A 137 -7.88 -8.79 6.82
N GLU A 138 -8.17 -9.55 7.88
CA GLU A 138 -9.46 -10.18 8.14
C GLU A 138 -10.56 -9.18 8.56
N ARG A 139 -10.18 -7.96 8.91
CA ARG A 139 -11.13 -6.90 9.31
C ARG A 139 -11.63 -6.06 8.15
N PHE A 140 -11.18 -6.37 6.94
CA PHE A 140 -11.58 -5.66 5.74
C PHE A 140 -13.11 -5.61 5.56
N GLY A 141 -13.64 -4.42 5.23
CA GLY A 141 -15.08 -4.19 5.09
C GLY A 141 -15.83 -3.97 6.42
N ARG A 142 -15.14 -4.00 7.57
CA ARG A 142 -15.73 -3.60 8.86
C ARG A 142 -15.66 -2.09 9.02
N ALA A 143 -16.61 -1.54 9.77
CA ALA A 143 -16.67 -0.09 10.02
C ALA A 143 -15.42 0.49 10.69
N ASP A 144 -14.70 -0.32 11.49
CA ASP A 144 -13.49 0.07 12.20
C ASP A 144 -12.19 -0.17 11.41
N PHE A 145 -12.27 -0.53 10.12
CA PHE A 145 -11.09 -0.91 9.32
C PHE A 145 -10.05 0.21 9.20
N TYR A 146 -10.48 1.47 9.09
CA TYR A 146 -9.59 2.63 8.89
C TYR A 146 -9.19 3.37 10.18
N ASN A 147 -9.81 3.05 11.31
CA ASN A 147 -9.67 3.90 12.50
C ASN A 147 -9.24 3.17 13.78
N ALA A 148 -8.90 1.89 13.72
CA ALA A 148 -8.56 1.12 14.92
C ALA A 148 -7.42 0.12 14.73
N PHE A 149 -6.71 0.19 13.61
CA PHE A 149 -5.61 -0.74 13.32
C PHE A 149 -4.35 -0.42 14.14
N PRO A 150 -3.48 -1.44 14.39
CA PRO A 150 -2.18 -1.20 15.01
C PRO A 150 -1.35 -0.20 14.21
N SER A 151 -0.82 0.81 14.87
CA SER A 151 -0.23 2.00 14.25
C SER A 151 1.22 2.19 14.66
N LEU A 152 2.08 2.58 13.73
CA LEU A 152 3.46 2.96 14.04
C LEU A 152 3.51 4.24 14.87
N THR A 153 4.55 4.37 15.70
CA THR A 153 4.91 5.65 16.29
C THR A 153 6.00 6.33 15.44
N PRO A 154 6.15 7.67 15.51
CA PRO A 154 7.26 8.36 14.85
C PRO A 154 8.63 7.81 15.27
N GLU A 155 8.80 7.45 16.54
CA GLU A 155 10.03 6.84 17.05
C GLU A 155 10.31 5.49 16.38
N THR A 156 9.26 4.71 16.08
CA THR A 156 9.40 3.45 15.36
C THR A 156 9.77 3.68 13.90
N ALA A 157 9.20 4.72 13.27
CA ALA A 157 9.59 5.10 11.92
C ALA A 157 11.05 5.55 11.85
N ASP A 158 11.52 6.36 12.82
CA ASP A 158 12.92 6.76 12.93
C ASP A 158 13.84 5.53 13.11
N TRP A 159 13.47 4.62 14.01
CA TRP A 159 14.24 3.38 14.23
C TRP A 159 14.33 2.52 12.95
N LEU A 160 13.21 2.37 12.20
CA LEU A 160 13.19 1.65 10.93
C LEU A 160 14.04 2.34 9.85
N ALA A 161 14.15 3.66 9.88
CA ALA A 161 14.95 4.42 8.93
C ALA A 161 16.46 4.17 9.07
N ASP A 162 16.92 3.63 10.19
CA ASP A 162 18.32 3.28 10.43
C ASP A 162 18.79 2.02 9.69
N PHE A 163 17.87 1.20 9.14
CA PHE A 163 18.23 -0.04 8.44
C PHE A 163 18.52 0.19 6.94
N PRO A 164 19.80 0.17 6.52
CA PRO A 164 20.17 0.57 5.16
C PRO A 164 19.68 -0.39 4.07
N LYS A 165 19.40 -1.65 4.42
CA LYS A 165 18.88 -2.65 3.47
C LYS A 165 17.37 -2.54 3.25
N LEU A 166 16.63 -2.03 4.23
CA LEU A 166 15.18 -1.95 4.13
C LEU A 166 14.79 -1.00 2.99
N ARG A 167 14.06 -1.53 2.01
CA ARG A 167 13.54 -0.82 0.83
C ARG A 167 12.03 -0.73 0.80
N ILE A 168 11.34 -1.79 1.28
CA ILE A 168 9.88 -1.83 1.33
C ILE A 168 9.46 -2.34 2.70
N LEU A 169 8.63 -1.55 3.39
CA LEU A 169 7.90 -1.95 4.58
C LEU A 169 6.46 -2.29 4.16
N GLY A 170 6.04 -3.54 4.38
CA GLY A 170 4.71 -4.02 4.01
C GLY A 170 3.78 -4.17 5.20
N LEU A 171 2.51 -3.80 5.04
CA LEU A 171 1.49 -3.74 6.08
C LEU A 171 0.17 -4.36 5.61
N GLU A 172 -0.55 -5.04 6.51
CA GLU A 172 -1.95 -5.44 6.29
C GLU A 172 -2.93 -4.27 6.49
N THR A 173 -2.47 -3.22 7.14
CA THR A 173 -3.24 -2.03 7.48
C THR A 173 -3.39 -1.11 6.27
N PRO A 174 -4.42 -0.26 6.25
CA PRO A 174 -4.66 0.67 5.14
C PRO A 174 -3.77 1.92 5.17
N SER A 175 -2.99 2.12 6.24
CA SER A 175 -1.97 3.14 6.40
C SER A 175 -1.02 2.79 7.55
N LEU A 176 -0.02 3.65 7.83
CA LEU A 176 0.92 3.52 8.96
C LEU A 176 0.26 3.82 10.30
N VAL A 177 -0.64 4.81 10.34
CA VAL A 177 -1.28 5.28 11.57
C VAL A 177 -2.80 5.37 11.37
N ALA A 178 -3.54 4.79 12.32
CA ALA A 178 -5.00 4.81 12.30
C ALA A 178 -5.53 6.21 12.62
N PHE A 179 -6.64 6.57 11.96
CA PHE A 179 -7.37 7.77 12.34
C PHE A 179 -7.91 7.67 13.76
N PRO A 180 -7.78 8.73 14.55
CA PRO A 180 -8.47 8.81 15.80
C PRO A 180 -9.98 8.87 15.56
N THR A 181 -10.73 8.03 16.27
CA THR A 181 -12.18 8.07 16.23
C THR A 181 -12.68 9.22 17.11
N GLY A 182 -12.90 10.39 16.52
CA GLY A 182 -13.62 11.48 17.15
C GLY A 182 -15.07 11.57 16.68
N ASP A 183 -15.34 11.51 15.39
CA ASP A 183 -16.63 11.90 14.82
C ASP A 183 -16.95 11.28 13.45
N PHE A 184 -16.39 10.11 13.09
CA PHE A 184 -16.87 9.43 11.89
C PHE A 184 -18.14 8.64 12.22
N SER A 185 -19.30 9.18 11.81
CA SER A 185 -20.55 8.41 11.74
C SER A 185 -20.48 7.40 10.58
N GLU A 186 -21.29 6.32 10.62
CA GLU A 186 -21.47 5.43 9.46
C GLU A 186 -21.81 6.19 8.16
N ALA A 187 -22.35 7.41 8.28
CA ALA A 187 -22.63 8.31 7.17
C ALA A 187 -21.35 8.96 6.59
N ASP A 188 -20.28 9.11 7.37
CA ASP A 188 -19.01 9.71 6.93
C ASP A 188 -18.11 8.65 6.26
N ALA A 189 -18.23 7.38 6.65
CA ALA A 189 -17.59 6.25 5.95
C ALA A 189 -18.15 6.06 4.53
N VAL A 190 -19.30 6.67 4.23
CA VAL A 190 -20.01 6.69 2.94
C VAL A 190 -20.40 8.13 2.59
N GLY A 191 -19.73 9.13 3.17
CA GLY A 191 -19.95 10.53 2.77
C GLY A 191 -19.84 10.65 1.26
N PRO A 192 -20.67 11.49 0.60
CA PRO A 192 -20.55 11.65 -0.83
C PRO A 192 -19.15 12.19 -1.10
N ILE A 193 -18.24 11.27 -1.46
CA ILE A 193 -17.08 11.65 -2.21
C ILE A 193 -17.64 12.58 -3.26
N ARG A 194 -17.12 13.80 -3.30
CA ARG A 194 -17.47 14.73 -4.38
C ARG A 194 -17.46 13.88 -5.63
N SER A 195 -18.66 13.58 -6.15
CA SER A 195 -18.78 12.92 -7.44
C SER A 195 -17.74 13.62 -8.30
N PHE A 196 -16.82 12.88 -8.89
CA PHE A 196 -16.11 13.42 -10.03
C PHE A 196 -17.22 13.86 -10.93
N ASP A 197 -17.55 15.15 -10.87
CA ASP A 197 -18.62 15.71 -11.64
C ASP A 197 -18.32 15.30 -13.07
N ALA A 198 -19.33 14.75 -13.73
CA ALA A 198 -19.23 14.35 -15.13
C ALA A 198 -18.70 15.49 -16.02
N GLU A 199 -18.66 16.72 -15.52
CA GLU A 199 -18.08 17.91 -16.14
C GLU A 199 -16.56 17.92 -16.27
N PHE A 200 -15.83 17.11 -15.47
CA PHE A 200 -14.37 17.01 -15.63
C PHE A 200 -13.92 15.93 -16.63
N LEU A 201 -14.87 15.19 -17.20
CA LEU A 201 -14.62 14.30 -18.32
C LEU A 201 -15.11 15.02 -19.57
N PRO A 202 -14.23 15.57 -20.42
CA PRO A 202 -14.66 16.12 -21.69
C PRO A 202 -15.43 15.02 -22.43
N ASP A 203 -16.64 15.32 -22.88
CA ASP A 203 -17.57 14.44 -23.58
C ASP A 203 -17.03 13.88 -24.91
N ALA A 204 -15.79 14.21 -25.24
CA ALA A 204 -15.10 13.68 -26.39
C ALA A 204 -13.58 13.65 -26.12
N PHE A 205 -13.06 12.50 -25.83
CA PHE A 205 -11.72 12.23 -26.34
C PHE A 205 -11.85 12.22 -27.86
N PRO A 206 -11.14 13.09 -28.60
CA PRO A 206 -11.06 12.94 -30.04
C PRO A 206 -10.58 11.51 -30.31
N ALA A 207 -11.19 10.84 -31.27
CA ALA A 207 -10.75 9.52 -31.70
C ALA A 207 -9.22 9.56 -31.83
N SER A 208 -8.53 8.74 -31.08
CA SER A 208 -7.08 8.72 -31.12
C SER A 208 -6.63 8.58 -32.57
N PRO A 209 -5.76 9.47 -33.08
CA PRO A 209 -5.19 9.26 -34.40
C PRO A 209 -4.48 7.89 -34.42
N PRO A 210 -4.47 7.19 -35.55
CA PRO A 210 -3.77 5.93 -35.65
C PRO A 210 -2.31 6.13 -35.20
N PHE A 211 -1.83 5.23 -34.35
CA PHE A 211 -0.46 5.25 -33.84
C PHE A 211 0.52 5.29 -35.03
N SER A 212 1.22 6.42 -35.16
CA SER A 212 2.38 6.53 -36.04
C SER A 212 3.62 6.57 -35.14
N PRO A 213 4.64 5.75 -35.40
CA PRO A 213 5.87 5.78 -34.63
C PRO A 213 6.52 7.15 -34.74
N PRO A 214 7.22 7.66 -33.70
CA PRO A 214 7.78 8.99 -33.71
C PRO A 214 8.87 9.13 -34.78
N GLU A 215 8.66 10.07 -35.69
CA GLU A 215 9.74 10.61 -36.53
C GLU A 215 10.57 11.55 -35.67
N THR A 216 11.86 11.26 -35.56
CA THR A 216 12.85 12.16 -35.01
C THR A 216 13.01 13.38 -35.93
N GLN A 217 12.63 14.58 -35.48
CA GLN A 217 13.37 15.82 -35.80
C GLN A 217 12.77 17.12 -35.21
N GLY A 218 13.65 17.95 -34.68
CA GLY A 218 13.67 19.40 -34.97
C GLY A 218 12.99 20.31 -33.96
N SER A 219 13.82 20.99 -33.21
CA SER A 219 13.60 22.22 -32.46
C SER A 219 12.74 23.28 -33.17
N ALA A 220 11.80 23.95 -32.47
CA ALA A 220 11.59 25.41 -32.48
C ALA A 220 10.50 25.86 -31.51
N GLU A 221 10.87 26.66 -30.58
CA GLU A 221 10.39 27.97 -30.10
C GLU A 221 8.88 28.24 -29.82
N SER A 222 8.67 28.58 -28.54
CA SER A 222 7.96 29.71 -27.92
C SER A 222 6.54 30.05 -28.33
N GLY A 223 5.70 30.15 -27.32
CA GLY A 223 4.43 30.87 -27.34
C GLY A 223 3.73 30.76 -25.99
N ALA A 224 4.04 31.69 -25.09
CA ALA A 224 3.28 31.86 -23.86
C ALA A 224 1.89 32.43 -24.18
N ASP A 225 0.86 31.88 -23.54
CA ASP A 225 -0.33 32.67 -23.25
C ASP A 225 -0.79 32.39 -21.83
N GLU A 226 -0.99 33.47 -21.10
CA GLU A 226 -1.38 33.55 -19.71
C GLU A 226 -2.89 33.53 -19.57
N SER A 227 -3.28 33.09 -18.38
CA SER A 227 -4.52 33.42 -17.67
C SER A 227 -5.75 32.54 -17.84
N SER A 228 -5.97 31.72 -16.81
CA SER A 228 -7.25 31.83 -16.08
C SER A 228 -7.06 31.28 -14.64
N VAL A 229 -7.03 32.21 -13.71
CA VAL A 229 -7.15 31.97 -12.27
C VAL A 229 -8.55 31.43 -12.01
N VAL A 230 -8.67 30.19 -11.55
CA VAL A 230 -9.94 29.66 -11.02
C VAL A 230 -9.90 29.82 -9.51
N ALA A 231 -10.91 30.53 -9.02
CA ALA A 231 -11.09 30.94 -7.64
C ALA A 231 -11.17 29.77 -6.66
N ASP A 232 -10.60 29.99 -5.47
CA ASP A 232 -10.63 29.14 -4.30
C ASP A 232 -12.06 28.67 -3.96
N ALA A 233 -12.28 27.36 -3.99
CA ALA A 233 -13.41 26.73 -3.34
C ALA A 233 -13.00 26.39 -1.90
N GLU A 234 -13.76 26.92 -0.95
CA GLU A 234 -13.56 26.78 0.49
C GLU A 234 -13.35 25.31 0.88
N LEU A 235 -12.15 25.01 1.38
CA LEU A 235 -11.82 23.75 2.05
C LEU A 235 -12.65 23.68 3.35
N GLY A 236 -13.28 22.52 3.62
CA GLY A 236 -13.94 22.22 4.88
C GLY A 236 -13.01 22.41 6.08
N ALA A 237 -13.60 22.57 7.26
CA ALA A 237 -12.90 22.88 8.51
C ALA A 237 -11.68 21.97 8.74
N PRO A 238 -10.56 22.51 9.25
CA PRO A 238 -9.34 21.75 9.48
C PRO A 238 -9.58 20.64 10.52
N LEU A 239 -9.14 19.43 10.18
CA LEU A 239 -8.99 18.31 11.11
C LEU A 239 -8.03 18.72 12.24
N ASP A 240 -8.16 18.12 13.44
CA ASP A 240 -7.33 18.44 14.60
C ASP A 240 -5.83 18.25 14.25
N GLU A 241 -5.07 19.35 14.26
CA GLU A 241 -3.69 19.41 13.72
C GLU A 241 -2.72 18.42 14.38
N ALA A 242 -2.99 17.96 15.60
CA ALA A 242 -2.06 17.12 16.36
C ALA A 242 -2.09 15.65 15.92
N GLU A 243 -3.22 15.14 15.40
CA GLU A 243 -3.42 13.73 15.05
C GLU A 243 -3.16 13.47 13.56
N PHE A 244 -3.40 14.44 12.69
CA PHE A 244 -2.90 14.45 11.31
C PHE A 244 -1.36 14.48 11.25
N CYS A 245 -0.72 14.91 12.36
CA CYS A 245 0.73 15.03 12.46
C CYS A 245 1.45 13.68 12.47
N ALA A 246 0.95 12.67 13.20
CA ALA A 246 1.70 11.42 13.41
C ALA A 246 1.75 10.53 12.15
N ASP A 247 0.66 10.42 11.38
CA ASP A 247 0.66 9.67 10.13
C ASP A 247 1.56 10.33 9.09
N ALA A 248 1.41 11.64 8.89
CA ALA A 248 2.27 12.41 8.01
C ALA A 248 3.74 12.39 8.46
N GLU A 249 4.02 12.35 9.76
CA GLU A 249 5.37 12.28 10.31
C GLU A 249 6.02 10.93 10.01
N CYS A 250 5.35 9.80 10.28
CA CYS A 250 5.83 8.47 9.95
C CYS A 250 6.13 8.32 8.45
N HIS A 251 5.20 8.78 7.59
CA HIS A 251 5.41 8.76 6.14
C HIS A 251 6.62 9.60 5.73
N ARG A 252 6.77 10.82 6.27
CA ARG A 252 7.90 11.70 5.94
C ARG A 252 9.24 11.12 6.39
N ILE A 253 9.30 10.46 7.54
CA ILE A 253 10.51 9.81 8.01
C ILE A 253 10.92 8.71 7.04
N LEU A 254 10.03 7.78 6.72
CA LEU A 254 10.35 6.60 5.92
C LEU A 254 10.56 6.95 4.44
N LEU A 255 9.64 7.68 3.82
CA LEU A 255 9.72 8.10 2.43
C LEU A 255 10.81 9.17 2.20
N GLY A 256 11.14 9.97 3.22
CA GLY A 256 12.17 11.00 3.16
C GLY A 256 13.60 10.50 3.30
N ARG A 257 13.81 9.25 3.76
CA ARG A 257 15.13 8.63 3.85
C ARG A 257 15.84 8.57 2.49
N ARG A 258 17.14 8.44 2.49
CA ARG A 258 17.95 8.26 1.26
C ARG A 258 18.83 7.02 1.34
N PRO A 259 18.58 5.97 0.53
CA PRO A 259 17.42 5.77 -0.35
C PRO A 259 16.11 5.61 0.45
N PRO A 260 14.93 5.91 -0.13
CA PRO A 260 13.67 5.86 0.59
C PRO A 260 13.26 4.42 0.97
N ILE A 261 12.43 4.31 2.01
CA ILE A 261 11.66 3.10 2.29
C ILE A 261 10.26 3.33 1.72
N LEU A 262 9.90 2.58 0.68
CA LEU A 262 8.54 2.63 0.13
C LEU A 262 7.57 1.87 1.05
N LEU A 263 6.34 2.35 1.11
CA LEU A 263 5.31 1.77 1.97
C LEU A 263 4.36 0.93 1.11
N LEU A 264 4.18 -0.32 1.50
CA LEU A 264 3.31 -1.27 0.80
C LEU A 264 2.14 -1.60 1.73
N GLU A 265 0.99 -1.03 1.44
CA GLU A 265 -0.19 -1.07 2.30
C GLU A 265 -1.27 -2.02 1.80
N GLY A 266 -2.14 -2.48 2.69
CA GLY A 266 -3.30 -3.30 2.34
C GLY A 266 -2.96 -4.71 1.89
N LEU A 267 -1.84 -5.30 2.34
CA LEU A 267 -1.48 -6.69 2.08
C LEU A 267 -2.51 -7.67 2.64
N VAL A 268 -2.58 -8.85 2.01
CA VAL A 268 -3.41 -9.97 2.46
C VAL A 268 -2.63 -11.28 2.44
N SER A 269 -3.16 -12.30 3.10
CA SER A 269 -2.60 -13.67 3.07
C SER A 269 -1.19 -13.82 3.64
N LEU A 270 -0.71 -12.87 4.47
CA LEU A 270 0.61 -12.97 5.11
C LEU A 270 0.71 -14.17 6.05
N GLU A 271 -0.41 -14.61 6.65
CA GLU A 271 -0.50 -15.80 7.51
C GLU A 271 -0.17 -17.12 6.79
N ARG A 272 -0.12 -17.10 5.47
CA ARG A 272 0.22 -18.27 4.63
C ARG A 272 1.72 -18.39 4.36
N LEU A 273 2.50 -17.41 4.80
CA LEU A 273 3.95 -17.35 4.60
C LEU A 273 4.70 -17.81 5.85
N PRO A 274 5.92 -18.34 5.69
CA PRO A 274 6.82 -18.51 6.82
C PRO A 274 7.02 -17.17 7.54
N SER A 275 6.98 -17.18 8.87
CA SER A 275 7.08 -15.96 9.66
C SER A 275 8.04 -16.12 10.85
N PHE A 276 8.50 -14.99 11.35
CA PHE A 276 9.30 -14.88 12.56
C PHE A 276 8.37 -14.44 13.70
N ALA A 277 8.17 -15.31 14.66
CA ALA A 277 7.39 -15.01 15.86
C ALA A 277 8.25 -14.24 16.89
N PRO A 278 7.63 -13.43 17.76
CA PRO A 278 8.34 -12.79 18.86
C PRO A 278 8.95 -13.83 19.82
N PRO A 279 10.05 -13.49 20.49
CA PRO A 279 10.68 -14.38 21.45
C PRO A 279 9.76 -14.65 22.64
N SER A 280 9.97 -15.79 23.30
CA SER A 280 9.16 -16.20 24.47
C SER A 280 9.53 -15.44 25.73
N GLU A 281 10.79 -15.00 25.82
CA GLU A 281 11.31 -14.33 27.02
C GLU A 281 11.70 -12.88 26.69
N PRO A 282 11.43 -11.93 27.59
CA PRO A 282 11.84 -10.54 27.40
C PRO A 282 13.35 -10.39 27.25
N GLY A 283 13.78 -9.62 26.24
CA GLY A 283 15.19 -9.34 25.96
C GLY A 283 15.90 -10.38 25.08
N GLU A 284 15.25 -11.48 24.72
CA GLU A 284 15.75 -12.38 23.69
C GLU A 284 15.63 -11.74 22.30
N ARG A 285 16.52 -12.11 21.39
CA ARG A 285 16.52 -11.68 20.00
C ARG A 285 16.15 -12.85 19.09
N VAL A 286 15.48 -12.53 18.01
CA VAL A 286 15.12 -13.48 16.96
C VAL A 286 16.22 -13.45 15.90
N GLU A 287 16.90 -14.57 15.72
CA GLU A 287 17.94 -14.71 14.69
C GLU A 287 17.30 -14.91 13.31
N PHE A 288 17.91 -14.29 12.29
CA PHE A 288 17.46 -14.48 10.92
C PHE A 288 17.69 -15.93 10.47
N ASP A 289 16.63 -16.55 9.97
CA ASP A 289 16.65 -17.88 9.36
C ASP A 289 16.30 -17.76 7.87
N ALA A 290 17.25 -18.00 7.00
CA ALA A 290 17.09 -17.93 5.56
C ALA A 290 16.02 -18.90 5.00
N ALA A 291 15.68 -19.97 5.73
CA ALA A 291 14.61 -20.89 5.34
C ALA A 291 13.21 -20.26 5.47
N LYS A 292 13.08 -19.23 6.29
CA LYS A 292 11.84 -18.47 6.45
C LYS A 292 11.73 -17.28 5.49
N ALA A 293 12.81 -16.91 4.81
CA ALA A 293 12.78 -15.88 3.78
C ALA A 293 12.25 -16.45 2.47
N PHE A 294 11.57 -15.61 1.71
CA PHE A 294 10.97 -15.95 0.41
C PHE A 294 11.24 -14.83 -0.60
N GLU A 295 11.19 -15.18 -1.88
CA GLU A 295 11.28 -14.17 -2.94
C GLU A 295 9.94 -13.46 -3.10
N THR A 296 9.98 -12.15 -3.26
CA THR A 296 8.77 -11.33 -3.45
C THR A 296 8.93 -10.42 -4.64
N VAL A 297 7.83 -10.25 -5.37
CA VAL A 297 7.66 -9.23 -6.41
C VAL A 297 6.54 -8.29 -5.99
N VAL A 298 6.79 -6.99 -6.14
CA VAL A 298 5.84 -5.91 -5.83
C VAL A 298 5.76 -5.02 -7.06
N PHE A 299 4.83 -5.27 -7.98
CA PHE A 299 4.78 -4.56 -9.25
C PHE A 299 3.63 -3.54 -9.29
N PRO A 300 3.91 -2.24 -9.06
CA PRO A 300 2.98 -1.18 -9.38
C PRO A 300 2.80 -1.05 -10.89
N LEU A 301 1.70 -0.44 -11.33
CA LEU A 301 1.59 -0.02 -12.72
C LEU A 301 2.64 1.07 -13.00
N LEU A 302 3.22 1.04 -14.18
CA LEU A 302 4.17 2.08 -14.62
C LEU A 302 3.37 3.30 -15.09
N ILE A 303 3.01 4.16 -14.13
CA ILE A 303 2.31 5.42 -14.38
C ILE A 303 3.31 6.55 -14.17
N GLU A 304 3.49 7.39 -15.18
CA GLU A 304 4.42 8.51 -15.10
C GLU A 304 4.03 9.48 -13.99
N ARG A 305 5.01 9.86 -13.19
CA ARG A 305 4.88 10.84 -12.10
C ARG A 305 3.85 10.44 -11.04
N SER A 306 3.70 9.14 -10.77
CA SER A 306 2.77 8.69 -9.74
C SER A 306 3.35 8.85 -8.34
N ASP A 307 2.52 9.34 -7.43
CA ASP A 307 2.74 9.48 -5.99
C ASP A 307 2.57 8.14 -5.23
N GLY A 308 1.78 7.25 -5.81
CA GLY A 308 1.47 5.92 -5.36
C GLY A 308 0.77 5.14 -6.45
N CYS A 309 0.62 3.83 -6.31
CA CYS A 309 -0.10 3.03 -7.28
C CYS A 309 -0.51 1.67 -6.71
N PRO A 310 -1.72 1.17 -7.04
CA PRO A 310 -2.07 -0.22 -6.80
C PRO A 310 -1.02 -1.16 -7.40
N ALA A 311 -0.64 -2.17 -6.61
CA ALA A 311 0.42 -3.09 -6.98
C ALA A 311 -0.06 -4.54 -6.94
N ARG A 312 0.40 -5.37 -7.90
CA ARG A 312 0.29 -6.81 -7.77
C ARG A 312 1.49 -7.33 -6.98
N VAL A 313 1.19 -7.94 -5.84
CA VAL A 313 2.18 -8.47 -4.91
C VAL A 313 2.08 -9.99 -4.86
N ALA A 314 3.20 -10.67 -5.03
CA ALA A 314 3.24 -12.12 -4.94
C ALA A 314 4.53 -12.59 -4.27
N ALA A 315 4.41 -13.59 -3.40
CA ALA A 315 5.52 -14.26 -2.74
C ALA A 315 5.76 -15.64 -3.33
N ARG A 316 7.02 -15.99 -3.56
CA ARG A 316 7.44 -17.33 -4.00
C ARG A 316 8.20 -18.03 -2.89
N LEU A 317 7.60 -19.08 -2.34
CA LEU A 317 8.27 -19.93 -1.36
C LEU A 317 9.49 -20.59 -1.98
N ARG A 318 10.60 -20.59 -1.24
CA ARG A 318 11.80 -21.33 -1.63
C ARG A 318 11.50 -22.83 -1.57
N ALA A 319 12.06 -23.59 -2.53
CA ALA A 319 11.98 -25.04 -2.46
C ALA A 319 12.82 -25.50 -1.29
N ASP A 320 12.30 -26.39 -0.47
CA ASP A 320 13.14 -27.17 0.42
C ASP A 320 14.20 -27.90 -0.41
N ALA A 321 15.45 -27.92 0.07
CA ALA A 321 16.54 -28.58 -0.63
C ALA A 321 16.24 -30.04 -1.00
N ALA A 322 15.28 -30.66 -0.32
CA ALA A 322 14.79 -32.03 -0.58
C ALA A 322 13.90 -32.15 -1.83
N ASP A 323 13.34 -31.05 -2.36
CA ASP A 323 12.47 -31.03 -3.54
C ASP A 323 13.23 -30.82 -4.86
N VAL A 324 14.52 -30.48 -4.80
CA VAL A 324 15.36 -30.21 -5.98
C VAL A 324 15.94 -31.50 -6.58
N GLU A 325 15.90 -32.61 -5.84
CA GLU A 325 16.44 -33.92 -6.30
C GLU A 325 15.38 -34.90 -6.84
N ARG A 326 14.17 -34.46 -7.16
CA ARG A 326 13.15 -35.33 -7.81
C ARG A 326 12.81 -34.91 -9.21
#